data_a59ef827560f7fa4b95c6c0d8cd7f833
#
_entry.id   a59ef827560f7fa4b95c6c0d8cd7f833
#
_cell.length_a   1.000
_cell.length_b   1.000
_cell.length_c   1.000
_cell.angle_alpha   90.00
_cell.angle_beta   90.00
_cell.angle_gamma   90.00
#
_symmetry.space_group_name_H-M   'P 1'
#
loop_
_entity.id
_entity.type
_entity.pdbx_description
1 polymer ?
#
loop_
_entity_poly.entity_id
_entity_poly.type
_entity_poly.pdbx_seq_one_letter_code
_entity_poly.pdbx_strand_id
1 'polypeptide(L)'
;AYLIVNVDNNITIAAVIDGLGHGKEANLASEKAKEQIILKSDLPLDSLMKHAHNSLRGTRGAVIGLARINTLTNKLQFTGIGNIESFIITDEGKKTLLSFGGIMGHNMRTPRVFDYDYLPGNILCMYSDGITSRWKHEDIDWTISPQKGSEHIINNYSRLNDDATILIIRNTA
;
A
#
# COMPACT_ATOMS: atom_id res chain seq x y z
N ALA A 1 9.22 -1.67 2.24
CA ALA A 1 8.54 -2.66 3.09
C ALA A 1 7.06 -2.80 2.73
N TYR A 2 6.45 -3.94 3.06
CA TYR A 2 5.00 -4.14 2.98
C TYR A 2 4.48 -4.84 4.23
N LEU A 3 3.17 -4.80 4.46
CA LEU A 3 2.50 -5.57 5.48
C LEU A 3 1.09 -6.02 5.04
N ILE A 4 0.65 -7.14 5.59
CA ILE A 4 -0.73 -7.62 5.62
C ILE A 4 -0.99 -8.08 7.05
N VAL A 5 -2.03 -7.53 7.69
CA VAL A 5 -2.43 -7.85 9.07
C VAL A 5 -3.92 -8.11 9.11
N ASN A 6 -4.30 -9.30 9.55
CA ASN A 6 -5.70 -9.60 9.85
C ASN A 6 -6.03 -9.04 11.23
N VAL A 7 -6.91 -8.05 11.30
CA VAL A 7 -7.40 -7.46 12.55
C VAL A 7 -8.43 -8.39 13.19
N ASP A 8 -9.30 -8.94 12.35
CA ASP A 8 -10.26 -10.00 12.69
C ASP A 8 -10.55 -10.88 11.46
N ASN A 9 -11.59 -11.71 11.53
CA ASN A 9 -11.94 -12.64 10.44
C ASN A 9 -12.35 -11.95 9.14
N ASN A 10 -12.76 -10.68 9.19
CA ASN A 10 -13.32 -9.96 8.04
C ASN A 10 -12.52 -8.70 7.69
N ILE A 11 -11.63 -8.25 8.58
CA ILE A 11 -10.90 -6.99 8.42
C ILE A 11 -9.41 -7.25 8.27
N THR A 12 -8.86 -6.81 7.14
CA THR A 12 -7.43 -6.86 6.84
C THR A 12 -6.89 -5.46 6.61
N ILE A 13 -5.76 -5.14 7.24
CA ILE A 13 -4.94 -3.96 6.95
C ILE A 13 -3.82 -4.38 6.00
N ALA A 14 -3.65 -3.62 4.92
CA ALA A 14 -2.58 -3.81 3.96
C ALA A 14 -1.84 -2.50 3.70
N ALA A 15 -0.53 -2.53 3.59
CA ALA A 15 0.25 -1.34 3.25
C ALA A 15 1.49 -1.67 2.42
N VAL A 16 1.87 -0.71 1.58
CA VAL A 16 3.21 -0.58 1.01
C VAL A 16 3.83 0.69 1.58
N ILE A 17 5.04 0.57 2.10
CA ILE A 17 5.76 1.63 2.80
C ILE A 17 7.15 1.73 2.20
N ASP A 18 7.54 2.92 1.79
CA ASP A 18 8.86 3.18 1.27
C ASP A 18 9.56 4.29 2.07
N GLY A 19 10.70 3.94 2.67
CA GLY A 19 11.51 4.86 3.47
C GLY A 19 12.30 5.80 2.57
N LEU A 20 12.38 7.09 2.94
CA LEU A 20 13.05 8.08 2.09
C LEU A 20 14.55 7.82 1.94
N GLY A 21 14.99 7.78 0.67
CA GLY A 21 16.37 7.51 0.29
C GLY A 21 16.67 6.01 0.24
N HIS A 22 17.91 5.63 0.47
CA HIS A 22 18.35 4.24 0.38
C HIS A 22 19.17 3.82 1.61
N GLY A 23 19.32 2.51 1.79
CA GLY A 23 20.15 1.92 2.82
C GLY A 23 19.49 1.87 4.20
N LYS A 24 20.32 1.75 5.24
CA LYS A 24 19.89 1.40 6.60
C LYS A 24 18.86 2.36 7.20
N GLU A 25 19.03 3.67 7.00
CA GLU A 25 18.14 4.68 7.61
C GLU A 25 16.74 4.68 6.94
N ALA A 26 16.67 4.45 5.63
CA ALA A 26 15.40 4.30 4.91
C ALA A 26 14.68 3.03 5.37
N ASN A 27 15.41 1.91 5.48
CA ASN A 27 14.85 0.66 5.98
C ASN A 27 14.34 0.79 7.42
N LEU A 28 15.09 1.45 8.32
CA LEU A 28 14.64 1.71 9.69
C LEU A 28 13.34 2.53 9.75
N ALA A 29 13.19 3.52 8.88
CA ALA A 29 11.97 4.31 8.82
C ALA A 29 10.76 3.46 8.36
N SER A 30 10.92 2.67 7.30
CA SER A 30 9.84 1.82 6.79
C SER A 30 9.47 0.70 7.78
N GLU A 31 10.42 0.03 8.41
CA GLU A 31 10.14 -1.00 9.42
C GLU A 31 9.47 -0.41 10.66
N LYS A 32 9.91 0.77 11.14
CA LYS A 32 9.26 1.47 12.24
C LYS A 32 7.80 1.84 11.93
N ALA A 33 7.52 2.33 10.71
CA ALA A 33 6.15 2.60 10.29
C ALA A 33 5.30 1.32 10.31
N LYS A 34 5.83 0.22 9.76
CA LYS A 34 5.19 -1.09 9.73
C LYS A 34 4.85 -1.59 11.14
N GLU A 35 5.80 -1.55 12.09
CA GLU A 35 5.57 -1.94 13.48
C GLU A 35 4.46 -1.13 14.13
N GLN A 36 4.42 0.19 13.92
CA GLN A 36 3.41 1.06 14.52
C GLN A 36 2.03 0.85 13.91
N ILE A 37 1.94 0.50 12.63
CA ILE A 37 0.68 0.13 11.98
C ILE A 37 0.16 -1.19 12.53
N ILE A 38 1.01 -2.19 12.71
CA ILE A 38 0.64 -3.47 13.30
C ILE A 38 0.14 -3.27 14.74
N LEU A 39 0.88 -2.51 15.55
CA LEU A 39 0.55 -2.27 16.97
C LEU A 39 -0.82 -1.59 17.17
N LYS A 40 -1.26 -0.79 16.21
CA LYS A 40 -2.48 0.03 16.28
C LYS A 40 -3.46 -0.26 15.15
N SER A 41 -3.43 -1.47 14.59
CA SER A 41 -4.26 -1.88 13.45
C SER A 41 -5.77 -1.83 13.69
N ASP A 42 -6.20 -1.77 14.96
CA ASP A 42 -7.59 -1.57 15.38
C ASP A 42 -8.12 -0.14 15.16
N LEU A 43 -7.22 0.86 15.10
CA LEU A 43 -7.61 2.26 14.93
C LEU A 43 -8.26 2.52 13.56
N PRO A 44 -9.16 3.53 13.44
CA PRO A 44 -9.58 4.07 12.15
C PRO A 44 -8.38 4.50 11.29
N LEU A 45 -8.49 4.38 9.96
CA LEU A 45 -7.36 4.55 9.04
C LEU A 45 -6.68 5.92 9.15
N ASP A 46 -7.45 7.00 9.32
CA ASP A 46 -6.91 8.35 9.51
C ASP A 46 -6.11 8.49 10.80
N SER A 47 -6.59 7.87 11.88
CA SER A 47 -5.94 7.86 13.18
C SER A 47 -4.69 7.00 13.17
N LEU A 48 -4.75 5.84 12.50
CA LEU A 48 -3.62 4.96 12.27
C LEU A 48 -2.50 5.67 11.50
N MET A 49 -2.85 6.40 10.42
CA MET A 49 -1.91 7.19 9.63
C MET A 49 -1.26 8.30 10.49
N LYS A 50 -2.04 9.02 11.30
CA LYS A 50 -1.52 10.06 12.22
C LYS A 50 -0.59 9.46 13.27
N HIS A 51 -0.94 8.29 13.82
CA HIS A 51 -0.10 7.58 14.79
C HIS A 51 1.26 7.20 14.16
N ALA A 52 1.24 6.56 13.01
CA ALA A 52 2.45 6.19 12.28
C ALA A 52 3.29 7.43 11.90
N HIS A 53 2.66 8.53 11.43
CA HIS A 53 3.34 9.80 11.16
C HIS A 53 4.10 10.32 12.39
N ASN A 54 3.45 10.36 13.54
CA ASN A 54 4.07 10.88 14.76
C ASN A 54 5.24 10.00 15.23
N SER A 55 5.15 8.69 15.06
CA SER A 55 6.22 7.76 15.42
C SER A 55 7.47 7.92 14.55
N LEU A 56 7.31 8.37 13.30
CA LEU A 56 8.42 8.56 12.35
C LEU A 56 9.17 9.89 12.52
N ARG A 57 8.73 10.78 13.42
CA ARG A 57 9.47 12.02 13.69
C ARG A 57 10.90 11.73 14.15
N GLY A 58 11.85 12.48 13.59
CA GLY A 58 13.28 12.28 13.83
C GLY A 58 13.92 11.15 13.01
N THR A 59 13.17 10.47 12.15
CA THR A 59 13.70 9.55 11.12
C THR A 59 13.79 10.26 9.77
N ARG A 60 14.25 9.55 8.72
CA ARG A 60 14.20 10.05 7.35
C ARG A 60 12.76 10.23 6.84
N GLY A 61 11.77 9.59 7.48
CA GLY A 61 10.40 9.56 7.02
C GLY A 61 10.16 8.48 5.96
N ALA A 62 8.90 8.37 5.56
CA ALA A 62 8.46 7.39 4.58
C ALA A 62 7.26 7.91 3.77
N VAL A 63 7.01 7.28 2.63
CA VAL A 63 5.76 7.37 1.88
C VAL A 63 4.98 6.08 2.06
N ILE A 64 3.65 6.13 1.96
CA ILE A 64 2.80 4.99 2.28
C ILE A 64 1.51 4.97 1.47
N GLY A 65 1.12 3.78 1.00
CA GLY A 65 -0.25 3.43 0.66
C GLY A 65 -0.81 2.50 1.73
N LEU A 66 -1.94 2.85 2.32
CA LEU A 66 -2.57 2.12 3.43
C LEU A 66 -4.03 1.82 3.12
N ALA A 67 -4.39 0.55 3.15
CA ALA A 67 -5.74 0.06 2.88
C ALA A 67 -6.30 -0.72 4.08
N ARG A 68 -7.61 -0.58 4.33
CA ARG A 68 -8.41 -1.44 5.19
C ARG A 68 -9.45 -2.12 4.34
N ILE A 69 -9.39 -3.43 4.26
CA ILE A 69 -10.32 -4.28 3.52
C ILE A 69 -11.32 -4.87 4.51
N ASN A 70 -12.61 -4.77 4.20
CA ASN A 70 -13.68 -5.43 4.94
C ASN A 70 -14.43 -6.34 3.97
N THR A 71 -14.20 -7.65 4.09
CA THR A 71 -14.79 -8.67 3.21
C THR A 71 -16.27 -8.90 3.49
N LEU A 72 -16.73 -8.67 4.73
CA LEU A 72 -18.15 -8.79 5.08
C LEU A 72 -19.01 -7.74 4.37
N THR A 73 -18.49 -6.50 4.23
CA THR A 73 -19.21 -5.39 3.60
C THR A 73 -18.79 -5.14 2.16
N ASN A 74 -17.81 -5.89 1.64
CA ASN A 74 -17.22 -5.70 0.31
C ASN A 74 -16.73 -4.26 0.09
N LYS A 75 -16.08 -3.68 1.10
CA LYS A 75 -15.55 -2.31 1.07
C LYS A 75 -14.04 -2.31 1.30
N LEU A 76 -13.39 -1.36 0.66
CA LEU A 76 -12.01 -1.01 0.86
C LEU A 76 -11.92 0.47 1.20
N GLN A 77 -11.33 0.79 2.34
CA GLN A 77 -10.91 2.13 2.69
C GLN A 77 -9.43 2.31 2.31
N PHE A 78 -9.09 3.45 1.75
CA PHE A 78 -7.72 3.76 1.36
C PHE A 78 -7.32 5.17 1.76
N THR A 79 -6.08 5.32 2.16
CA THR A 79 -5.39 6.60 2.35
C THR A 79 -3.94 6.46 1.92
N GLY A 80 -3.39 7.45 1.22
CA GLY A 80 -2.01 7.43 0.75
C GLY A 80 -1.32 8.79 0.97
N ILE A 81 -0.03 8.72 1.33
CA ILE A 81 0.88 9.86 1.46
C ILE A 81 2.14 9.58 0.65
N GLY A 82 2.46 10.48 -0.27
CA GLY A 82 3.62 10.36 -1.16
C GLY A 82 3.27 9.73 -2.50
N ASN A 83 4.18 8.95 -3.05
CA ASN A 83 4.18 8.45 -4.43
C ASN A 83 3.98 6.92 -4.54
N ILE A 84 3.41 6.28 -3.51
CA ILE A 84 2.98 4.87 -3.65
C ILE A 84 1.82 4.83 -4.64
N GLU A 85 2.03 4.13 -5.74
CA GLU A 85 1.00 3.88 -6.74
C GLU A 85 0.03 2.81 -6.23
N SER A 86 -1.26 3.08 -6.35
CA SER A 86 -2.29 2.18 -5.83
C SER A 86 -3.52 2.18 -6.72
N PHE A 87 -4.07 1.00 -7.00
CA PHE A 87 -5.30 0.85 -7.77
C PHE A 87 -6.03 -0.46 -7.47
N ILE A 88 -7.30 -0.51 -7.85
CA ILE A 88 -8.12 -1.71 -7.86
C ILE A 88 -8.40 -2.10 -9.31
N ILE A 89 -8.25 -3.38 -9.64
CA ILE A 89 -8.79 -3.98 -10.87
C ILE A 89 -10.17 -4.54 -10.54
N THR A 90 -11.14 -4.14 -11.33
CA THR A 90 -12.53 -4.59 -11.28
C THR A 90 -12.95 -5.12 -12.66
N ASP A 91 -14.15 -5.68 -12.77
CA ASP A 91 -14.73 -6.07 -14.07
C ASP A 91 -14.93 -4.87 -15.01
N GLU A 92 -15.08 -3.66 -14.46
CA GLU A 92 -15.20 -2.40 -15.22
C GLU A 92 -13.84 -1.81 -15.63
N GLY A 93 -12.73 -2.39 -15.16
CA GLY A 93 -11.36 -1.95 -15.43
C GLY A 93 -10.63 -1.42 -14.21
N LYS A 94 -9.58 -0.63 -14.45
CA LYS A 94 -8.69 -0.07 -13.41
C LYS A 94 -9.29 1.16 -12.74
N LYS A 95 -9.33 1.15 -11.41
CA LYS A 95 -9.72 2.30 -10.57
C LYS A 95 -8.53 2.75 -9.72
N THR A 96 -7.97 3.91 -10.03
CA THR A 96 -6.84 4.48 -9.28
C THR A 96 -7.28 4.95 -7.90
N LEU A 97 -6.48 4.65 -6.87
CA LEU A 97 -6.69 5.11 -5.51
C LEU A 97 -5.89 6.39 -5.26
N LEU A 98 -6.47 7.33 -4.52
CA LEU A 98 -5.91 8.67 -4.39
C LEU A 98 -4.90 8.77 -3.24
N SER A 99 -3.67 9.19 -3.57
CA SER A 99 -2.63 9.57 -2.61
C SER A 99 -2.41 11.08 -2.62
N PHE A 100 -1.97 11.65 -1.51
CA PHE A 100 -1.66 13.07 -1.37
C PHE A 100 -0.17 13.28 -1.16
N GLY A 101 0.36 14.37 -1.70
CA GLY A 101 1.77 14.73 -1.51
C GLY A 101 2.12 14.93 -0.04
N GLY A 102 3.32 14.56 0.35
CA GLY A 102 3.85 14.69 1.70
C GLY A 102 4.79 13.54 2.07
N ILE A 103 5.37 13.65 3.25
CA ILE A 103 6.30 12.67 3.83
C ILE A 103 5.87 12.42 5.27
N MET A 104 5.62 11.15 5.60
CA MET A 104 5.38 10.71 6.97
C MET A 104 6.60 10.99 7.85
N GLY A 105 6.37 11.51 9.05
CA GLY A 105 7.44 11.96 9.94
C GLY A 105 7.87 13.42 9.76
N HIS A 106 7.50 14.06 8.63
CA HIS A 106 7.89 15.45 8.31
C HIS A 106 6.69 16.35 8.05
N ASN A 107 6.21 16.41 6.80
CA ASN A 107 5.23 17.37 6.31
C ASN A 107 3.94 16.71 5.80
N MET A 108 3.49 15.63 6.43
CA MET A 108 2.22 15.01 6.09
C MET A 108 1.06 15.99 6.25
N ARG A 109 0.25 16.12 5.22
CA ARG A 109 -1.05 16.80 5.29
C ARG A 109 -2.04 15.94 6.07
N THR A 110 -3.19 16.51 6.47
CA THR A 110 -4.27 15.75 7.10
C THR A 110 -4.67 14.59 6.18
N PRO A 111 -4.55 13.33 6.65
CA PRO A 111 -4.89 12.18 5.83
C PRO A 111 -6.38 12.19 5.51
N ARG A 112 -6.69 11.89 4.25
CA ARG A 112 -8.08 11.70 3.78
C ARG A 112 -8.27 10.23 3.47
N VAL A 113 -9.35 9.66 4.00
CA VAL A 113 -9.75 8.29 3.75
C VAL A 113 -10.86 8.28 2.70
N PHE A 114 -10.71 7.40 1.72
CA PHE A 114 -11.68 7.20 0.64
C PHE A 114 -12.23 5.79 0.71
N ASP A 115 -13.52 5.66 0.48
CA ASP A 115 -14.22 4.38 0.42
C ASP A 115 -14.38 3.93 -1.04
N TYR A 116 -14.13 2.65 -1.27
CA TYR A 116 -14.26 1.99 -2.57
C TYR A 116 -15.01 0.67 -2.41
N ASP A 117 -15.74 0.29 -3.45
CA ASP A 117 -16.26 -1.08 -3.56
C ASP A 117 -15.10 -2.04 -3.84
N TYR A 118 -15.10 -3.16 -3.14
CA TYR A 118 -14.08 -4.19 -3.28
C TYR A 118 -14.74 -5.57 -3.26
N LEU A 119 -15.40 -5.88 -4.38
CA LEU A 119 -16.21 -7.08 -4.54
C LEU A 119 -15.34 -8.34 -4.68
N PRO A 120 -15.89 -9.55 -4.46
CA PRO A 120 -15.22 -10.80 -4.79
C PRO A 120 -14.67 -10.77 -6.24
N GLY A 121 -13.45 -11.22 -6.42
CA GLY A 121 -12.73 -11.15 -7.69
C GLY A 121 -11.90 -9.87 -7.90
N ASN A 122 -12.24 -8.76 -7.24
CA ASN A 122 -11.46 -7.54 -7.35
C ASN A 122 -10.04 -7.71 -6.80
N ILE A 123 -9.08 -6.98 -7.38
CA ILE A 123 -7.66 -7.07 -7.05
C ILE A 123 -7.14 -5.69 -6.66
N LEU A 124 -6.62 -5.58 -5.44
CA LEU A 124 -5.83 -4.42 -5.00
C LEU A 124 -4.38 -4.62 -5.43
N CYS A 125 -3.79 -3.60 -6.05
CA CYS A 125 -2.37 -3.53 -6.35
C CYS A 125 -1.79 -2.24 -5.78
N MET A 126 -0.69 -2.34 -5.03
CA MET A 126 0.07 -1.21 -4.49
C MET A 126 1.55 -1.44 -4.75
N TYR A 127 2.30 -0.40 -5.16
CA TYR A 127 3.74 -0.55 -5.40
C TYR A 127 4.50 0.77 -5.22
N SER A 128 5.79 0.64 -4.88
CA SER A 128 6.73 1.76 -4.76
C SER A 128 7.30 2.17 -6.11
N ASP A 129 7.93 3.33 -6.18
CA ASP A 129 8.54 3.89 -7.40
C ASP A 129 9.77 3.13 -7.89
N GLY A 130 10.29 2.16 -7.13
CA GLY A 130 11.22 1.15 -7.62
C GLY A 130 10.64 0.26 -8.74
N ILE A 131 9.33 0.25 -8.94
CA ILE A 131 8.67 -0.32 -10.13
C ILE A 131 8.52 0.78 -11.17
N THR A 132 8.97 0.54 -12.41
CA THR A 132 8.88 1.53 -13.48
C THR A 132 7.44 1.74 -13.91
N SER A 133 7.06 2.96 -14.32
CA SER A 133 5.72 3.27 -14.85
C SER A 133 5.50 2.76 -16.30
N ARG A 134 6.44 1.98 -16.85
CA ARG A 134 6.37 1.48 -18.24
C ARG A 134 5.38 0.34 -18.44
N TRP A 135 5.07 -0.40 -17.39
CA TRP A 135 4.09 -1.48 -17.49
C TRP A 135 2.67 -0.96 -17.46
N LYS A 136 1.80 -1.66 -18.14
CA LYS A 136 0.37 -1.38 -18.13
C LYS A 136 -0.36 -2.52 -17.46
N HIS A 137 -1.43 -2.19 -16.74
CA HIS A 137 -2.22 -3.23 -16.06
C HIS A 137 -2.88 -4.19 -17.05
N GLU A 138 -3.11 -3.77 -18.30
CA GLU A 138 -3.63 -4.60 -19.38
C GLU A 138 -2.64 -5.68 -19.85
N ASP A 139 -1.34 -5.48 -19.61
CA ASP A 139 -0.30 -6.44 -19.98
C ASP A 139 -0.18 -7.61 -18.97
N ILE A 140 -0.92 -7.54 -17.86
CA ILE A 140 -0.88 -8.53 -16.79
C ILE A 140 -2.10 -9.44 -16.87
N ASP A 141 -1.86 -10.74 -16.89
CA ASP A 141 -2.92 -11.72 -16.70
C ASP A 141 -3.35 -11.78 -15.24
N TRP A 142 -4.42 -11.06 -14.91
CA TRP A 142 -4.96 -11.00 -13.56
C TRP A 142 -5.70 -12.27 -13.13
N THR A 143 -5.79 -13.31 -13.96
CA THR A 143 -6.37 -14.62 -13.56
C THR A 143 -5.38 -15.47 -12.77
N ILE A 144 -4.08 -15.24 -12.92
CA ILE A 144 -3.04 -15.93 -12.17
C ILE A 144 -3.08 -15.57 -10.67
N SER A 145 -2.38 -16.37 -9.86
CA SER A 145 -2.30 -16.04 -8.42
C SER A 145 -1.62 -14.68 -8.16
N PRO A 146 -2.03 -13.93 -7.12
CA PRO A 146 -1.39 -12.66 -6.73
C PRO A 146 0.14 -12.76 -6.60
N GLN A 147 0.64 -13.88 -6.07
CA GLN A 147 2.07 -14.13 -5.93
C GLN A 147 2.77 -14.17 -7.31
N LYS A 148 2.24 -14.93 -8.27
CA LYS A 148 2.82 -15.00 -9.63
C LYS A 148 2.73 -13.65 -10.36
N GLY A 149 1.65 -12.89 -10.15
CA GLY A 149 1.51 -11.54 -10.67
C GLY A 149 2.57 -10.59 -10.15
N SER A 150 2.81 -10.59 -8.83
CA SER A 150 3.85 -9.76 -8.22
C SER A 150 5.27 -10.16 -8.66
N GLU A 151 5.56 -11.46 -8.73
CA GLU A 151 6.84 -11.96 -9.26
C GLU A 151 7.08 -11.54 -10.71
N HIS A 152 6.05 -11.64 -11.55
CA HIS A 152 6.14 -11.20 -12.94
C HIS A 152 6.45 -9.71 -13.04
N ILE A 153 5.78 -8.86 -12.26
CA ILE A 153 6.00 -7.42 -12.28
C ILE A 153 7.39 -7.06 -11.75
N ILE A 154 7.84 -7.65 -10.64
CA ILE A 154 9.18 -7.44 -10.11
C ILE A 154 10.25 -7.81 -11.13
N ASN A 155 10.16 -9.00 -11.73
CA ASN A 155 11.19 -9.51 -12.63
C ASN A 155 11.31 -8.72 -13.94
N ASN A 156 10.24 -8.11 -14.42
CA ASN A 156 10.24 -7.43 -15.72
C ASN A 156 10.26 -5.90 -15.61
N TYR A 157 9.88 -5.31 -14.48
CA TYR A 157 9.63 -3.87 -14.39
C TYR A 157 10.30 -3.19 -13.18
N SER A 158 11.04 -3.91 -12.34
CA SER A 158 11.82 -3.26 -11.27
C SER A 158 13.00 -2.49 -11.85
N ARG A 159 13.38 -1.40 -11.19
CA ARG A 159 14.58 -0.62 -11.50
C ARG A 159 15.81 -1.34 -10.98
N LEU A 160 16.88 -1.36 -11.76
CA LEU A 160 18.11 -2.11 -11.44
C LEU A 160 18.83 -1.63 -10.15
N ASN A 161 18.64 -0.36 -9.78
CA ASN A 161 19.38 0.27 -8.69
C ASN A 161 18.46 0.86 -7.62
N ASP A 162 17.25 0.34 -7.48
CA ASP A 162 16.26 0.84 -6.54
C ASP A 162 15.52 -0.30 -5.83
N ASP A 163 15.11 -0.07 -4.59
CA ASP A 163 14.34 -1.03 -3.82
C ASP A 163 12.90 -1.04 -4.35
N ALA A 164 12.45 -2.18 -4.86
CA ALA A 164 11.12 -2.36 -5.41
C ALA A 164 10.22 -3.16 -4.47
N THR A 165 9.08 -2.62 -4.14
CA THR A 165 8.05 -3.31 -3.35
C THR A 165 6.73 -3.31 -4.12
N ILE A 166 6.10 -4.47 -4.22
CA ILE A 166 4.74 -4.60 -4.75
C ILE A 166 3.91 -5.52 -3.85
N LEU A 167 2.64 -5.18 -3.72
CA LEU A 167 1.65 -5.95 -2.98
C LEU A 167 0.41 -6.12 -3.85
N ILE A 168 -0.01 -7.36 -4.06
CA ILE A 168 -1.23 -7.71 -4.79
C ILE A 168 -2.11 -8.54 -3.86
N ILE A 169 -3.37 -8.12 -3.70
CA ILE A 169 -4.38 -8.83 -2.90
C ILE A 169 -5.61 -9.04 -3.77
N ARG A 170 -6.13 -10.27 -3.82
CA ARG A 170 -7.41 -10.60 -4.45
C ARG A 170 -8.46 -10.84 -3.38
N ASN A 171 -9.62 -10.22 -3.52
CA ASN A 171 -10.78 -10.59 -2.72
C ASN A 171 -11.33 -11.94 -3.21
N THR A 172 -11.31 -12.94 -2.34
CA THR A 172 -11.80 -14.31 -2.63
C THR A 172 -13.02 -14.70 -1.78
N ALA A 173 -13.52 -13.74 -0.99
CA ALA A 173 -14.65 -13.98 -0.08
C ALA A 173 -15.99 -13.92 -0.81
#